data_b7bccc8b67fb8609a029d67e1a1b50a7
#
_entry.id   b7bccc8b67fb8609a029d67e1a1b50a7
#
_cell.length_a   1.000
_cell.length_b   1.000
_cell.length_c   1.000
_cell.angle_alpha   90.00
_cell.angle_beta   90.00
_cell.angle_gamma   90.00
#
_symmetry.space_group_name_H-M   'P 1'
#
loop_
_entity.id
_entity.type
_entity.pdbx_description
1 polymer ?
#
loop_
_entity_poly.entity_id
_entity_poly.type
_entity_poly.pdbx_seq_one_letter_code
_entity_poly.pdbx_strand_id
1 'polypeptide(L)'
;KNEPSELKMPPYFLFLVVVICFSPFALSLFGVNFGSVGKPFDLAAAADWPKHQQLDAFFYRLTGAFSHTILEWSAFSAALFTTALAFSHYVMSKDYTTPVIGAALFLAGCMDAFHTLAAARLIEAVADNRNLIPFTWAICRIFNALILIGGVSLLLIRKPSVGSGNLKFLVSIFVVSTIVAYGIIHYCAVSASLPQTQYPDNLITRPYDVVPLVLFIFAGCFLFPYFYKKQPSVFAHALVIAMIPEVVVELHMAFGSSSLFDHHFNIAHFLKIFAYVVPFCGLLVDYIHTYKEKENEVDERKKAEVALQRYTEELKRSN
;
A
#
# COMPACT_ATOMS: atom_id res chain seq x y z
N LYS A 1 -4.80 -30.09 10.28
CA LYS A 1 -5.54 -29.37 9.20
C LYS A 1 -6.46 -28.40 9.92
N ASN A 2 -6.07 -27.13 9.95
CA ASN A 2 -6.88 -26.06 10.54
C ASN A 2 -8.20 -25.94 9.76
N GLU A 3 -9.30 -25.66 10.46
CA GLU A 3 -10.59 -25.47 9.82
C GLU A 3 -10.53 -24.24 8.88
N PRO A 4 -11.25 -24.23 7.74
CA PRO A 4 -11.21 -23.11 6.79
C PRO A 4 -11.61 -21.74 7.38
N SER A 5 -12.26 -21.73 8.56
CA SER A 5 -12.65 -20.52 9.29
C SER A 5 -11.45 -19.80 9.94
N GLU A 6 -10.37 -20.52 10.27
CA GLU A 6 -9.17 -19.95 10.91
C GLU A 6 -8.26 -19.19 9.94
N LEU A 7 -8.43 -19.40 8.64
CA LEU A 7 -7.61 -18.78 7.59
C LEU A 7 -8.26 -17.51 6.98
N LYS A 8 -9.15 -16.86 7.74
CA LYS A 8 -9.86 -15.65 7.30
C LYS A 8 -9.63 -14.50 8.28
N MET A 9 -9.62 -13.28 7.74
CA MET A 9 -9.77 -12.10 8.58
C MET A 9 -11.14 -12.13 9.26
N PRO A 10 -11.24 -11.66 10.52
CA PRO A 10 -12.50 -11.60 11.23
C PRO A 10 -13.56 -10.77 10.46
N PRO A 11 -14.84 -11.13 10.48
CA PRO A 11 -15.90 -10.40 9.74
C PRO A 11 -16.01 -8.92 10.11
N TYR A 12 -15.77 -8.56 11.39
CA TYR A 12 -15.76 -7.17 11.84
C TYR A 12 -14.65 -6.35 11.19
N PHE A 13 -13.55 -6.97 10.75
CA PHE A 13 -12.47 -6.27 10.05
C PHE A 13 -12.93 -5.82 8.66
N LEU A 14 -13.60 -6.69 7.91
CA LEU A 14 -14.22 -6.32 6.63
C LEU A 14 -15.23 -5.18 6.81
N PHE A 15 -16.10 -5.30 7.82
CA PHE A 15 -17.06 -4.26 8.15
C PHE A 15 -16.37 -2.93 8.46
N LEU A 16 -15.30 -2.94 9.26
CA LEU A 16 -14.51 -1.74 9.57
C LEU A 16 -13.94 -1.09 8.31
N VAL A 17 -13.33 -1.88 7.42
CA VAL A 17 -12.78 -1.37 6.15
C VAL A 17 -13.87 -0.73 5.29
N VAL A 18 -15.03 -1.37 5.18
CA VAL A 18 -16.17 -0.80 4.45
C VAL A 18 -16.63 0.52 5.09
N VAL A 19 -16.78 0.56 6.41
CA VAL A 19 -17.17 1.79 7.12
C VAL A 19 -16.15 2.91 6.88
N ILE A 20 -14.85 2.62 6.96
CA ILE A 20 -13.81 3.61 6.69
C ILE A 20 -13.90 4.13 5.25
N CYS A 21 -14.08 3.25 4.28
CA CYS A 21 -14.15 3.63 2.86
C CYS A 21 -15.38 4.50 2.55
N PHE A 22 -16.51 4.24 3.19
CA PHE A 22 -17.74 4.98 2.91
C PHE A 22 -18.01 6.16 3.86
N SER A 23 -17.32 6.25 5.00
CA SER A 23 -17.49 7.34 5.96
C SER A 23 -17.21 8.73 5.39
N PRO A 24 -16.16 8.96 4.54
CA PRO A 24 -15.96 10.27 3.96
C PRO A 24 -17.10 10.69 3.05
N PHE A 25 -17.67 9.75 2.30
CA PHE A 25 -18.84 10.00 1.46
C PHE A 25 -20.07 10.38 2.31
N ALA A 26 -20.35 9.60 3.36
CA ALA A 26 -21.43 9.91 4.28
C ALA A 26 -21.27 11.27 4.96
N LEU A 27 -20.05 11.60 5.44
CA LEU A 27 -19.75 12.89 6.04
C LEU A 27 -19.91 14.05 5.05
N SER A 28 -19.60 13.84 3.78
CA SER A 28 -19.81 14.82 2.71
C SER A 28 -21.28 15.18 2.53
N LEU A 29 -22.21 14.22 2.70
CA LEU A 29 -23.64 14.47 2.65
C LEU A 29 -24.12 15.40 3.79
N PHE A 30 -23.37 15.45 4.91
CA PHE A 30 -23.59 16.37 6.01
C PHE A 30 -22.83 17.70 5.86
N GLY A 31 -22.23 17.95 4.70
CA GLY A 31 -21.53 19.20 4.39
C GLY A 31 -20.07 19.26 4.86
N VAL A 32 -19.49 18.15 5.31
CA VAL A 32 -18.05 18.10 5.64
C VAL A 32 -17.24 18.17 4.36
N ASN A 33 -16.34 19.17 4.28
CA ASN A 33 -15.41 19.33 3.18
C ASN A 33 -13.99 19.00 3.64
N PHE A 34 -13.37 17.99 3.03
CA PHE A 34 -11.99 17.56 3.31
C PHE A 34 -10.95 18.30 2.45
N GLY A 35 -11.36 19.20 1.58
CA GLY A 35 -10.46 19.97 0.73
C GLY A 35 -9.56 20.91 1.53
N SER A 36 -8.32 21.01 1.11
CA SER A 36 -7.32 21.95 1.66
C SER A 36 -7.11 23.13 0.70
N VAL A 37 -8.18 23.62 0.07
CA VAL A 37 -8.08 24.76 -0.84
C VAL A 37 -7.68 25.99 -0.03
N GLY A 38 -6.42 26.38 -0.14
CA GLY A 38 -5.88 27.55 0.53
C GLY A 38 -6.61 28.81 0.11
N LYS A 39 -6.80 29.74 1.06
CA LYS A 39 -7.32 31.08 0.74
C LYS A 39 -6.40 31.73 -0.31
N PRO A 40 -6.96 32.44 -1.29
CA PRO A 40 -6.16 33.21 -2.23
C PRO A 40 -5.22 34.13 -1.45
N PHE A 41 -3.93 34.02 -1.72
CA PHE A 41 -2.91 34.85 -1.11
C PHE A 41 -2.40 35.82 -2.16
N ASP A 42 -2.65 37.09 -1.97
CA ASP A 42 -2.13 38.15 -2.82
C ASP A 42 -0.75 38.58 -2.29
N LEU A 43 0.30 38.20 -3.02
CA LEU A 43 1.68 38.55 -2.69
C LEU A 43 1.90 40.07 -2.72
N ALA A 44 1.22 40.82 -3.60
CA ALA A 44 1.34 42.24 -3.68
C ALA A 44 0.70 42.94 -2.48
N ALA A 45 -0.48 42.50 -2.07
CA ALA A 45 -1.14 43.00 -0.86
C ALA A 45 -0.41 42.64 0.45
N ALA A 46 0.38 41.56 0.41
CA ALA A 46 1.12 41.09 1.59
C ALA A 46 2.51 41.75 1.74
N ALA A 47 2.98 42.48 0.76
CA ALA A 47 4.31 43.12 0.79
C ALA A 47 4.50 44.03 2.01
N ASP A 48 3.44 44.70 2.43
CA ASP A 48 3.44 45.65 3.56
C ASP A 48 3.08 44.99 4.91
N TRP A 49 2.82 43.69 4.93
CA TRP A 49 2.46 42.98 6.17
C TRP A 49 3.72 42.73 7.02
N PRO A 50 3.55 42.66 8.37
CA PRO A 50 4.62 42.17 9.25
C PRO A 50 5.10 40.81 8.84
N LYS A 51 6.42 40.57 8.95
CA LYS A 51 7.04 39.30 8.49
C LYS A 51 6.37 38.01 9.02
N HIS A 52 5.92 38.02 10.27
CA HIS A 52 5.23 36.88 10.87
C HIS A 52 3.86 36.62 10.20
N GLN A 53 3.12 37.64 9.80
CA GLN A 53 1.84 37.49 9.09
C GLN A 53 2.06 37.00 7.66
N GLN A 54 3.12 37.46 6.99
CA GLN A 54 3.52 36.91 5.66
C GLN A 54 3.83 35.44 5.77
N LEU A 55 4.60 35.04 6.79
CA LEU A 55 4.98 33.63 7.01
C LEU A 55 3.77 32.76 7.30
N ASP A 56 2.85 33.19 8.17
CA ASP A 56 1.62 32.46 8.47
C ASP A 56 0.74 32.28 7.23
N ALA A 57 0.61 33.33 6.40
CA ALA A 57 -0.13 33.26 5.15
C ALA A 57 0.49 32.25 4.16
N PHE A 58 1.83 32.15 4.13
CA PHE A 58 2.54 31.14 3.36
C PHE A 58 2.22 29.72 3.83
N PHE A 59 2.23 29.46 5.13
CA PHE A 59 1.86 28.16 5.69
C PHE A 59 0.42 27.79 5.35
N TYR A 60 -0.53 28.73 5.45
CA TYR A 60 -1.90 28.50 5.03
C TYR A 60 -2.03 28.12 3.55
N ARG A 61 -1.24 28.76 2.67
CA ARG A 61 -1.21 28.42 1.26
C ARG A 61 -0.64 27.03 0.99
N LEU A 62 0.31 26.59 1.80
CA LEU A 62 0.98 25.30 1.66
C LEU A 62 0.24 24.15 2.36
N THR A 63 -0.88 24.41 3.05
CA THR A 63 -1.61 23.41 3.84
C THR A 63 -1.95 22.16 3.00
N GLY A 64 -2.40 22.33 1.75
CA GLY A 64 -2.70 21.22 0.85
C GLY A 64 -1.47 20.37 0.53
N ALA A 65 -0.33 21.01 0.24
CA ALA A 65 0.92 20.31 -0.04
C ALA A 65 1.44 19.57 1.20
N PHE A 66 1.34 20.15 2.39
CA PHE A 66 1.70 19.49 3.64
C PHE A 66 0.80 18.29 3.94
N SER A 67 -0.52 18.44 3.79
CA SER A 67 -1.48 17.36 3.99
C SER A 67 -1.18 16.20 3.02
N HIS A 68 -0.98 16.50 1.75
CA HIS A 68 -0.59 15.52 0.73
C HIS A 68 0.69 14.78 1.14
N THR A 69 1.74 15.51 1.52
CA THR A 69 3.01 14.92 1.94
C THR A 69 2.84 13.98 3.15
N ILE A 70 2.08 14.38 4.17
CA ILE A 70 1.84 13.57 5.37
C ILE A 70 1.09 12.28 4.99
N LEU A 71 0.04 12.38 4.18
CA LEU A 71 -0.78 11.24 3.78
C LEU A 71 0.04 10.24 2.94
N GLU A 72 0.85 10.72 2.00
CA GLU A 72 1.73 9.90 1.19
C GLU A 72 2.80 9.18 2.01
N TRP A 73 3.50 9.90 2.91
CA TRP A 73 4.48 9.27 3.79
C TRP A 73 3.87 8.29 4.77
N SER A 74 2.62 8.50 5.18
CA SER A 74 1.88 7.53 6.01
C SER A 74 1.62 6.23 5.23
N ALA A 75 1.20 6.33 3.97
CA ALA A 75 1.02 5.17 3.09
C ALA A 75 2.34 4.43 2.82
N PHE A 76 3.42 5.15 2.49
CA PHE A 76 4.75 4.58 2.33
C PHE A 76 5.25 3.87 3.60
N SER A 77 5.04 4.47 4.77
CA SER A 77 5.43 3.86 6.05
C SER A 77 4.69 2.54 6.27
N ALA A 78 3.39 2.45 5.96
CA ALA A 78 2.64 1.22 6.04
C ALA A 78 3.19 0.15 5.08
N ALA A 79 3.56 0.52 3.85
CA ALA A 79 4.21 -0.37 2.89
C ALA A 79 5.56 -0.89 3.40
N LEU A 80 6.37 -0.01 3.99
CA LEU A 80 7.67 -0.36 4.57
C LEU A 80 7.54 -1.35 5.73
N PHE A 81 6.61 -1.10 6.66
CA PHE A 81 6.36 -2.01 7.78
C PHE A 81 5.80 -3.36 7.32
N THR A 82 4.92 -3.37 6.32
CA THR A 82 4.42 -4.61 5.71
C THR A 82 5.57 -5.42 5.13
N THR A 83 6.49 -4.78 4.47
CA THR A 83 7.66 -5.42 3.88
C THR A 83 8.60 -6.01 4.94
N ALA A 84 8.91 -5.23 5.97
CA ALA A 84 9.75 -5.72 7.08
C ALA A 84 9.11 -6.94 7.77
N LEU A 85 7.80 -6.90 8.00
CA LEU A 85 7.06 -8.01 8.57
C LEU A 85 7.01 -9.22 7.62
N ALA A 86 6.87 -9.00 6.30
CA ALA A 86 6.87 -10.06 5.30
C ALA A 86 8.20 -10.83 5.27
N PHE A 87 9.33 -10.13 5.38
CA PHE A 87 10.63 -10.78 5.50
C PHE A 87 10.79 -11.53 6.84
N SER A 88 10.31 -10.95 7.94
CA SER A 88 10.33 -11.62 9.25
C SER A 88 9.48 -12.90 9.23
N HIS A 89 8.30 -12.85 8.63
CA HIS A 89 7.44 -14.01 8.43
C HIS A 89 8.13 -15.09 7.58
N TYR A 90 8.78 -14.69 6.49
CA TYR A 90 9.54 -15.60 5.63
C TYR A 90 10.67 -16.34 6.38
N VAL A 91 11.38 -15.65 7.27
CA VAL A 91 12.44 -16.30 8.07
C VAL A 91 11.90 -17.45 8.90
N MET A 92 10.66 -17.33 9.40
CA MET A 92 10.00 -18.37 10.22
C MET A 92 9.30 -19.45 9.38
N SER A 93 8.49 -19.03 8.40
CA SER A 93 7.64 -19.93 7.61
C SER A 93 8.35 -20.60 6.44
N LYS A 94 9.42 -19.96 5.92
CA LYS A 94 10.09 -20.30 4.65
C LYS A 94 9.15 -20.27 3.43
N ASP A 95 8.00 -19.59 3.56
CA ASP A 95 7.04 -19.40 2.47
C ASP A 95 7.37 -18.12 1.70
N TYR A 96 7.54 -18.25 0.38
CA TYR A 96 7.86 -17.13 -0.53
C TYR A 96 6.67 -16.20 -0.84
N THR A 97 5.47 -16.59 -0.50
CA THR A 97 4.27 -15.81 -0.78
C THR A 97 4.36 -14.42 -0.16
N THR A 98 4.69 -14.35 1.12
CA THR A 98 4.73 -13.08 1.86
C THR A 98 5.84 -12.14 1.40
N PRO A 99 7.11 -12.57 1.19
CA PRO A 99 8.15 -11.66 0.71
C PRO A 99 7.95 -11.19 -0.73
N VAL A 100 7.34 -11.99 -1.61
CA VAL A 100 7.04 -11.56 -3.00
C VAL A 100 6.00 -10.44 -3.00
N ILE A 101 4.91 -10.60 -2.24
CA ILE A 101 3.88 -9.57 -2.15
C ILE A 101 4.36 -8.37 -1.34
N GLY A 102 5.11 -8.61 -0.25
CA GLY A 102 5.76 -7.53 0.51
C GLY A 102 6.70 -6.70 -0.37
N ALA A 103 7.45 -7.35 -1.26
CA ALA A 103 8.27 -6.69 -2.26
C ALA A 103 7.44 -5.82 -3.21
N ALA A 104 6.33 -6.35 -3.73
CA ALA A 104 5.45 -5.60 -4.61
C ALA A 104 4.88 -4.35 -3.93
N LEU A 105 4.41 -4.48 -2.68
CA LEU A 105 3.93 -3.34 -1.88
C LEU A 105 5.02 -2.31 -1.60
N PHE A 106 6.25 -2.77 -1.30
CA PHE A 106 7.37 -1.85 -1.10
C PHE A 106 7.68 -1.04 -2.36
N LEU A 107 7.71 -1.69 -3.51
CA LEU A 107 8.01 -1.03 -4.79
C LEU A 107 6.94 -0.02 -5.17
N ALA A 108 5.66 -0.36 -4.93
CA ALA A 108 4.56 0.58 -5.07
C ALA A 108 4.74 1.78 -4.14
N GLY A 109 5.07 1.54 -2.85
CA GLY A 109 5.37 2.59 -1.88
C GLY A 109 6.58 3.45 -2.27
N CYS A 110 7.63 2.88 -2.86
CA CYS A 110 8.77 3.66 -3.38
C CYS A 110 8.35 4.62 -4.50
N MET A 111 7.48 4.17 -5.42
CA MET A 111 6.94 5.06 -6.45
C MET A 111 6.20 6.24 -5.82
N ASP A 112 5.35 5.98 -4.81
CA ASP A 112 4.61 7.00 -4.07
C ASP A 112 5.57 7.95 -3.33
N ALA A 113 6.61 7.43 -2.69
CA ALA A 113 7.62 8.25 -2.01
C ALA A 113 8.37 9.18 -2.99
N PHE A 114 8.83 8.67 -4.13
CA PHE A 114 9.52 9.50 -5.14
C PHE A 114 8.59 10.53 -5.76
N HIS A 115 7.32 10.14 -6.04
CA HIS A 115 6.28 11.08 -6.46
C HIS A 115 6.14 12.25 -5.47
N THR A 116 6.08 11.93 -4.18
CA THR A 116 5.94 12.93 -3.11
C THR A 116 7.16 13.82 -3.00
N LEU A 117 8.37 13.27 -3.12
CA LEU A 117 9.61 14.06 -3.13
C LEU A 117 9.64 15.04 -4.32
N ALA A 118 9.19 14.61 -5.50
CA ALA A 118 9.10 15.46 -6.69
C ALA A 118 8.03 16.56 -6.51
N ALA A 119 6.85 16.20 -6.00
CA ALA A 119 5.76 17.12 -5.71
C ALA A 119 6.14 18.20 -4.67
N ALA A 120 6.90 17.80 -3.64
CA ALA A 120 7.40 18.67 -2.59
C ALA A 120 8.68 19.45 -2.98
N ARG A 121 9.19 19.26 -4.21
CA ARG A 121 10.45 19.88 -4.70
C ARG A 121 11.70 19.51 -3.87
N LEU A 122 11.68 18.33 -3.25
CA LEU A 122 12.82 17.79 -2.52
C LEU A 122 13.80 17.05 -3.45
N ILE A 123 13.37 16.72 -4.65
CA ILE A 123 14.23 16.34 -5.79
C ILE A 123 14.02 17.34 -6.91
N GLU A 124 14.99 17.42 -7.82
CA GLU A 124 14.93 18.34 -8.95
C GLU A 124 13.65 18.08 -9.79
N ALA A 125 12.87 19.12 -10.01
CA ALA A 125 11.65 19.05 -10.79
C ALA A 125 11.43 20.38 -11.53
N VAL A 126 11.30 20.29 -12.85
CA VAL A 126 11.03 21.42 -13.75
C VAL A 126 9.55 21.51 -14.06
N ALA A 127 8.86 20.36 -14.14
CA ALA A 127 7.44 20.28 -14.45
C ALA A 127 6.57 21.05 -13.45
N ASP A 128 5.51 21.71 -13.95
CA ASP A 128 4.51 22.36 -13.08
C ASP A 128 3.75 21.30 -12.27
N ASN A 129 3.59 21.54 -10.97
CA ASN A 129 2.86 20.66 -10.06
C ASN A 129 1.41 20.41 -10.48
N ARG A 130 0.79 21.31 -11.20
CA ARG A 130 -0.57 21.13 -11.76
C ARG A 130 -0.66 19.92 -12.69
N ASN A 131 0.44 19.63 -13.41
CA ASN A 131 0.54 18.47 -14.30
C ASN A 131 1.38 17.35 -13.65
N LEU A 132 2.44 17.67 -12.94
CA LEU A 132 3.35 16.71 -12.33
C LEU A 132 2.63 15.80 -11.32
N ILE A 133 1.92 16.39 -10.36
CA ILE A 133 1.25 15.63 -9.29
C ILE A 133 0.20 14.66 -9.87
N PRO A 134 -0.78 15.09 -10.69
CA PRO A 134 -1.79 14.17 -11.20
C PRO A 134 -1.23 13.16 -12.20
N PHE A 135 -0.22 13.52 -13.00
CA PHE A 135 0.38 12.61 -13.96
C PHE A 135 1.19 11.51 -13.28
N THR A 136 2.07 11.89 -12.34
CA THR A 136 2.87 10.90 -11.60
C THR A 136 2.02 10.07 -10.64
N TRP A 137 0.94 10.62 -10.07
CA TRP A 137 -0.06 9.84 -9.36
C TRP A 137 -0.61 8.69 -10.22
N ALA A 138 -1.14 8.99 -11.41
CA ALA A 138 -1.70 7.97 -12.30
C ALA A 138 -0.66 6.88 -12.63
N ILE A 139 0.60 7.26 -12.88
CA ILE A 139 1.70 6.31 -13.10
C ILE A 139 1.93 5.43 -11.87
N CYS A 140 1.99 6.01 -10.67
CA CYS A 140 2.16 5.27 -9.42
C CYS A 140 1.03 4.25 -9.23
N ARG A 141 -0.20 4.64 -9.50
CA ARG A 141 -1.38 3.78 -9.34
C ARG A 141 -1.42 2.64 -10.36
N ILE A 142 -1.09 2.92 -11.62
CA ILE A 142 -0.94 1.88 -12.65
C ILE A 142 0.18 0.92 -12.26
N PHE A 143 1.33 1.43 -11.82
CA PHE A 143 2.46 0.61 -11.40
C PHE A 143 2.08 -0.27 -10.21
N ASN A 144 1.41 0.29 -9.18
CA ASN A 144 0.93 -0.46 -8.01
C ASN A 144 0.02 -1.63 -8.44
N ALA A 145 -0.99 -1.36 -9.26
CA ALA A 145 -1.89 -2.40 -9.76
C ALA A 145 -1.13 -3.50 -10.52
N LEU A 146 -0.25 -3.12 -11.45
CA LEU A 146 0.50 -4.07 -12.27
C LEU A 146 1.50 -4.90 -11.46
N ILE A 147 2.21 -4.31 -10.50
CA ILE A 147 3.19 -5.05 -9.69
C ILE A 147 2.50 -6.04 -8.74
N LEU A 148 1.35 -5.68 -8.17
CA LEU A 148 0.56 -6.58 -7.33
C LEU A 148 -0.04 -7.72 -8.16
N ILE A 149 -0.65 -7.42 -9.31
CA ILE A 149 -1.17 -8.42 -10.24
C ILE A 149 -0.05 -9.35 -10.69
N GLY A 150 1.10 -8.79 -11.07
CA GLY A 150 2.28 -9.56 -11.49
C GLY A 150 2.81 -10.46 -10.39
N GLY A 151 2.94 -9.96 -9.16
CA GLY A 151 3.40 -10.73 -7.99
C GLY A 151 2.48 -11.91 -7.69
N VAL A 152 1.18 -11.67 -7.61
CA VAL A 152 0.18 -12.73 -7.38
C VAL A 152 0.14 -13.73 -8.55
N SER A 153 0.19 -13.27 -9.79
CA SER A 153 0.22 -14.13 -10.97
C SER A 153 1.46 -15.04 -10.97
N LEU A 154 2.62 -14.50 -10.60
CA LEU A 154 3.86 -15.27 -10.47
C LEU A 154 3.72 -16.41 -9.45
N LEU A 155 3.09 -16.13 -8.30
CA LEU A 155 2.84 -17.12 -7.24
C LEU A 155 1.84 -18.21 -7.68
N LEU A 156 0.90 -17.88 -8.56
CA LEU A 156 -0.04 -18.85 -9.13
C LEU A 156 0.61 -19.76 -10.18
N ILE A 157 1.55 -19.24 -10.96
CA ILE A 157 2.24 -19.99 -12.03
C ILE A 157 3.36 -20.86 -11.46
N ARG A 158 4.15 -20.33 -10.54
CA ARG A 158 5.26 -21.03 -9.90
C ARG A 158 4.86 -21.51 -8.52
N LYS A 159 4.79 -22.83 -8.32
CA LYS A 159 4.73 -23.39 -6.95
C LYS A 159 6.06 -23.09 -6.27
N PRO A 160 6.05 -22.33 -5.15
CA PRO A 160 7.27 -22.11 -4.40
C PRO A 160 7.82 -23.45 -3.92
N SER A 161 9.02 -23.82 -4.32
CA SER A 161 9.72 -24.98 -3.73
C SER A 161 10.31 -24.53 -2.39
N VAL A 162 9.92 -25.20 -1.31
CA VAL A 162 10.46 -24.97 0.03
C VAL A 162 11.99 -25.15 -0.03
N GLY A 163 12.75 -24.10 0.30
CA GLY A 163 14.20 -24.18 0.55
C GLY A 163 15.13 -23.59 -0.52
N SER A 164 14.67 -23.09 -1.66
CA SER A 164 15.58 -22.63 -2.73
C SER A 164 15.60 -21.12 -3.00
N GLY A 165 15.14 -20.29 -2.05
CA GLY A 165 15.12 -18.85 -2.24
C GLY A 165 16.50 -18.22 -2.17
N ASN A 166 16.94 -17.70 -3.30
CA ASN A 166 18.16 -16.92 -3.34
C ASN A 166 17.88 -15.50 -2.84
N LEU A 167 18.19 -15.21 -1.58
CA LEU A 167 18.04 -13.87 -0.98
C LEU A 167 18.72 -12.79 -1.85
N LYS A 168 19.84 -13.10 -2.48
CA LYS A 168 20.54 -12.20 -3.41
C LYS A 168 19.65 -11.84 -4.60
N PHE A 169 18.90 -12.79 -5.13
CA PHE A 169 17.95 -12.55 -6.23
C PHE A 169 16.82 -11.61 -5.82
N LEU A 170 16.22 -11.83 -4.64
CA LEU A 170 15.20 -10.93 -4.10
C LEU A 170 15.75 -9.51 -3.88
N VAL A 171 16.91 -9.39 -3.24
CA VAL A 171 17.58 -8.09 -3.03
C VAL A 171 17.86 -7.41 -4.37
N SER A 172 18.32 -8.14 -5.39
CA SER A 172 18.57 -7.58 -6.72
C SER A 172 17.29 -7.04 -7.36
N ILE A 173 16.17 -7.77 -7.25
CA ILE A 173 14.87 -7.28 -7.74
C ILE A 173 14.49 -5.98 -7.03
N PHE A 174 14.64 -5.92 -5.70
CA PHE A 174 14.36 -4.71 -4.94
C PHE A 174 15.17 -3.51 -5.43
N VAL A 175 16.50 -3.68 -5.53
CA VAL A 175 17.40 -2.61 -5.96
C VAL A 175 17.06 -2.14 -7.38
N VAL A 176 16.94 -3.08 -8.33
CA VAL A 176 16.65 -2.74 -9.72
C VAL A 176 15.29 -2.05 -9.84
N SER A 177 14.26 -2.57 -9.19
CA SER A 177 12.93 -1.97 -9.27
C SER A 177 12.87 -0.61 -8.59
N THR A 178 13.60 -0.40 -7.47
CA THR A 178 13.70 0.93 -6.82
C THR A 178 14.38 1.94 -7.75
N ILE A 179 15.45 1.53 -8.43
CA ILE A 179 16.14 2.39 -9.43
C ILE A 179 15.19 2.72 -10.60
N VAL A 180 14.45 1.74 -11.09
CA VAL A 180 13.45 1.95 -12.17
C VAL A 180 12.36 2.90 -11.70
N ALA A 181 11.81 2.70 -10.49
CA ALA A 181 10.79 3.56 -9.91
C ALA A 181 11.27 5.01 -9.79
N TYR A 182 12.47 5.21 -9.24
CA TYR A 182 13.10 6.54 -9.19
C TYR A 182 13.28 7.13 -10.59
N GLY A 183 13.82 6.35 -11.52
CA GLY A 183 14.08 6.81 -12.90
C GLY A 183 12.80 7.26 -13.63
N ILE A 184 11.69 6.55 -13.45
CA ILE A 184 10.39 6.93 -14.02
C ILE A 184 9.93 8.29 -13.46
N ILE A 185 9.93 8.42 -12.13
CA ILE A 185 9.49 9.68 -11.50
C ILE A 185 10.44 10.84 -11.81
N HIS A 186 11.75 10.60 -11.78
CA HIS A 186 12.74 11.62 -12.13
C HIS A 186 12.55 12.09 -13.58
N TYR A 187 12.37 11.16 -14.53
CA TYR A 187 12.09 11.52 -15.93
C TYR A 187 10.84 12.41 -16.07
N CYS A 188 9.76 12.07 -15.34
CA CYS A 188 8.57 12.91 -15.30
C CYS A 188 8.83 14.28 -14.68
N ALA A 189 9.59 14.32 -13.59
CA ALA A 189 9.88 15.54 -12.84
C ALA A 189 10.70 16.57 -13.66
N VAL A 190 11.68 16.09 -14.42
CA VAL A 190 12.54 16.97 -15.27
C VAL A 190 11.95 17.25 -16.65
N SER A 191 10.82 16.65 -17.02
CA SER A 191 10.14 16.89 -18.29
C SER A 191 9.55 18.29 -18.32
N ALA A 192 9.90 19.08 -19.34
CA ALA A 192 9.36 20.44 -19.50
C ALA A 192 7.86 20.46 -19.86
N SER A 193 7.34 19.37 -20.44
CA SER A 193 5.92 19.25 -20.83
C SER A 193 5.40 17.86 -20.47
N LEU A 194 4.42 17.82 -19.58
CA LEU A 194 3.66 16.61 -19.25
C LEU A 194 2.26 16.69 -19.88
N PRO A 195 1.68 15.57 -20.27
CA PRO A 195 0.31 15.56 -20.76
C PRO A 195 -0.66 16.03 -19.69
N GLN A 196 -1.70 16.72 -20.09
CA GLN A 196 -2.80 17.07 -19.21
C GLN A 196 -3.53 15.80 -18.78
N THR A 197 -3.79 15.68 -17.47
CA THR A 197 -4.48 14.52 -16.87
C THR A 197 -5.77 14.90 -16.15
N GLN A 198 -6.01 16.19 -15.93
CA GLN A 198 -7.19 16.72 -15.25
C GLN A 198 -8.10 17.46 -16.23
N TYR A 199 -9.39 17.11 -16.23
CA TYR A 199 -10.45 17.65 -17.08
C TYR A 199 -11.68 17.98 -16.21
N PRO A 200 -11.67 19.10 -15.48
CA PRO A 200 -12.69 19.43 -14.46
C PRO A 200 -14.13 19.46 -14.97
N ASP A 201 -14.31 19.82 -16.25
CA ASP A 201 -15.64 19.97 -16.87
C ASP A 201 -16.20 18.65 -17.43
N ASN A 202 -15.43 17.56 -17.38
CA ASN A 202 -15.83 16.27 -17.90
C ASN A 202 -16.42 15.38 -16.78
N LEU A 203 -17.31 14.44 -17.16
CA LEU A 203 -17.82 13.42 -16.25
C LEU A 203 -16.69 12.57 -15.63
N ILE A 204 -15.69 12.22 -16.44
CA ILE A 204 -14.46 11.59 -16.00
C ILE A 204 -13.43 12.71 -15.89
N THR A 205 -13.25 13.19 -14.65
CA THR A 205 -12.35 14.33 -14.39
C THR A 205 -10.89 13.97 -14.57
N ARG A 206 -10.54 12.69 -14.38
CA ARG A 206 -9.16 12.18 -14.49
C ARG A 206 -9.15 10.83 -15.24
N PRO A 207 -9.18 10.84 -16.57
CA PRO A 207 -9.33 9.63 -17.39
C PRO A 207 -8.16 8.64 -17.24
N TYR A 208 -6.96 9.07 -16.88
CA TYR A 208 -5.82 8.18 -16.65
C TYR A 208 -6.02 7.29 -15.41
N ASP A 209 -6.79 7.74 -14.42
CA ASP A 209 -7.09 6.99 -13.20
C ASP A 209 -8.16 5.90 -13.41
N VAL A 210 -8.82 5.88 -14.56
CA VAL A 210 -9.72 4.76 -14.95
C VAL A 210 -8.92 3.48 -15.23
N VAL A 211 -7.67 3.59 -15.68
CA VAL A 211 -6.84 2.40 -15.95
C VAL A 211 -6.57 1.60 -14.66
N PRO A 212 -5.99 2.19 -13.59
CA PRO A 212 -5.81 1.47 -12.35
C PRO A 212 -7.14 1.04 -11.70
N LEU A 213 -8.21 1.82 -11.84
CA LEU A 213 -9.55 1.41 -11.39
C LEU A 213 -9.97 0.06 -11.99
N VAL A 214 -9.88 -0.09 -13.30
CA VAL A 214 -10.23 -1.34 -14.00
C VAL A 214 -9.31 -2.48 -13.55
N LEU A 215 -8.01 -2.22 -13.40
CA LEU A 215 -7.03 -3.21 -12.94
C LEU A 215 -7.33 -3.69 -11.50
N PHE A 216 -7.66 -2.77 -10.58
CA PHE A 216 -8.01 -3.14 -9.20
C PHE A 216 -9.36 -3.85 -9.11
N ILE A 217 -10.36 -3.48 -9.93
CA ILE A 217 -11.63 -4.23 -10.02
C ILE A 217 -11.35 -5.65 -10.52
N PHE A 218 -10.55 -5.82 -11.58
CA PHE A 218 -10.16 -7.14 -12.07
C PHE A 218 -9.43 -7.95 -11.00
N ALA A 219 -8.46 -7.36 -10.33
CA ALA A 219 -7.71 -8.01 -9.26
C ALA A 219 -8.63 -8.45 -8.10
N GLY A 220 -9.52 -7.56 -7.65
CA GLY A 220 -10.42 -7.81 -6.52
C GLY A 220 -11.55 -8.78 -6.82
N CYS A 221 -12.08 -8.79 -8.04
CA CYS A 221 -13.18 -9.67 -8.42
C CYS A 221 -12.73 -11.08 -8.86
N PHE A 222 -11.55 -11.19 -9.46
CA PHE A 222 -11.12 -12.44 -10.10
C PHE A 222 -9.79 -12.97 -9.56
N LEU A 223 -8.71 -12.19 -9.66
CA LEU A 223 -7.36 -12.70 -9.44
C LEU A 223 -7.10 -13.03 -7.95
N PHE A 224 -7.39 -12.11 -7.04
CA PHE A 224 -7.08 -12.29 -5.62
C PHE A 224 -8.02 -13.28 -4.93
N PRO A 225 -9.35 -13.33 -5.23
CA PRO A 225 -10.19 -14.42 -4.77
C PRO A 225 -9.75 -15.79 -5.28
N TYR A 226 -9.30 -15.89 -6.55
CA TYR A 226 -8.73 -17.12 -7.09
C TYR A 226 -7.43 -17.50 -6.38
N PHE A 227 -6.54 -16.53 -6.13
CA PHE A 227 -5.32 -16.74 -5.37
C PHE A 227 -5.61 -17.25 -3.95
N TYR A 228 -6.51 -16.59 -3.22
CA TYR A 228 -6.94 -17.01 -1.89
C TYR A 228 -7.51 -18.44 -1.89
N LYS A 229 -8.30 -18.81 -2.91
CA LYS A 229 -8.82 -20.18 -3.06
C LYS A 229 -7.71 -21.21 -3.28
N LYS A 230 -6.63 -20.85 -3.98
CA LYS A 230 -5.50 -21.74 -4.28
C LYS A 230 -4.47 -21.84 -3.16
N GLN A 231 -4.24 -20.74 -2.48
CA GLN A 231 -3.27 -20.61 -1.38
C GLN A 231 -3.95 -19.88 -0.20
N PRO A 232 -4.83 -20.58 0.54
CA PRO A 232 -5.59 -19.97 1.62
C PRO A 232 -4.65 -19.58 2.77
N SER A 233 -4.67 -18.30 3.15
CA SER A 233 -4.03 -17.74 4.34
C SER A 233 -4.79 -16.48 4.78
N VAL A 234 -4.58 -16.05 6.01
CA VAL A 234 -5.17 -14.80 6.52
C VAL A 234 -4.66 -13.61 5.70
N PHE A 235 -3.39 -13.63 5.34
CA PHE A 235 -2.77 -12.61 4.49
C PHE A 235 -3.41 -12.57 3.08
N ALA A 236 -3.60 -13.73 2.44
CA ALA A 236 -4.25 -13.79 1.12
C ALA A 236 -5.71 -13.28 1.18
N HIS A 237 -6.44 -13.54 2.26
CA HIS A 237 -7.79 -13.00 2.47
C HIS A 237 -7.75 -11.46 2.67
N ALA A 238 -6.78 -10.94 3.41
CA ALA A 238 -6.61 -9.51 3.59
C ALA A 238 -6.29 -8.78 2.28
N LEU A 239 -5.55 -9.42 1.35
CA LEU A 239 -5.30 -8.86 0.02
C LEU A 239 -6.60 -8.71 -0.80
N VAL A 240 -7.54 -9.64 -0.67
CA VAL A 240 -8.88 -9.48 -1.28
C VAL A 240 -9.60 -8.28 -0.70
N ILE A 241 -9.57 -8.12 0.63
CA ILE A 241 -10.21 -6.99 1.33
C ILE A 241 -9.54 -5.65 0.95
N ALA A 242 -8.22 -5.63 0.75
CA ALA A 242 -7.47 -4.44 0.37
C ALA A 242 -7.91 -3.86 -0.99
N MET A 243 -8.51 -4.65 -1.86
CA MET A 243 -9.03 -4.16 -3.13
C MET A 243 -10.22 -3.21 -2.95
N ILE A 244 -10.92 -3.25 -1.81
CA ILE A 244 -12.02 -2.33 -1.53
C ILE A 244 -11.51 -0.88 -1.44
N PRO A 245 -10.58 -0.53 -0.53
CA PRO A 245 -10.03 0.82 -0.51
C PRO A 245 -9.30 1.20 -1.82
N GLU A 246 -8.61 0.27 -2.50
CA GLU A 246 -7.96 0.55 -3.79
C GLU A 246 -8.96 1.01 -4.84
N VAL A 247 -10.10 0.32 -4.99
CA VAL A 247 -11.16 0.70 -5.93
C VAL A 247 -11.81 2.02 -5.52
N VAL A 248 -12.10 2.24 -4.24
CA VAL A 248 -12.73 3.48 -3.76
C VAL A 248 -11.80 4.69 -3.95
N VAL A 249 -10.50 4.54 -3.75
CA VAL A 249 -9.48 5.55 -4.07
C VAL A 249 -9.60 6.00 -5.51
N GLU A 250 -9.60 5.04 -6.44
CA GLU A 250 -9.65 5.37 -7.87
C GLU A 250 -11.00 5.96 -8.30
N LEU A 251 -12.11 5.56 -7.67
CA LEU A 251 -13.42 6.19 -7.91
C LEU A 251 -13.40 7.67 -7.51
N HIS A 252 -12.83 8.01 -6.35
CA HIS A 252 -12.68 9.41 -5.94
C HIS A 252 -11.79 10.20 -6.90
N MET A 253 -10.70 9.59 -7.38
CA MET A 253 -9.79 10.28 -8.29
C MET A 253 -10.36 10.42 -9.70
N ALA A 254 -10.87 9.33 -10.29
CA ALA A 254 -11.34 9.32 -11.69
C ALA A 254 -12.57 10.21 -11.91
N PHE A 255 -13.48 10.27 -10.94
CA PHE A 255 -14.78 10.93 -11.11
C PHE A 255 -15.01 12.15 -10.22
N GLY A 256 -14.22 12.32 -9.15
CA GLY A 256 -14.47 13.35 -8.14
C GLY A 256 -13.41 14.45 -8.12
N SER A 257 -12.12 14.09 -8.23
CA SER A 257 -11.03 15.06 -8.11
C SER A 257 -10.87 15.90 -9.38
N SER A 258 -11.13 17.18 -9.28
CA SER A 258 -11.04 18.15 -10.38
C SER A 258 -9.87 19.12 -10.24
N SER A 259 -9.27 19.21 -9.05
CA SER A 259 -8.13 20.09 -8.77
C SER A 259 -7.24 19.50 -7.68
N LEU A 260 -6.00 20.01 -7.58
CA LEU A 260 -5.07 19.60 -6.52
C LEU A 260 -5.63 19.96 -5.14
N PHE A 261 -5.51 19.02 -4.21
CA PHE A 261 -5.89 19.16 -2.80
C PHE A 261 -7.38 19.43 -2.57
N ASP A 262 -8.23 19.14 -3.55
CA ASP A 262 -9.67 19.23 -3.39
C ASP A 262 -10.20 18.12 -2.46
N HIS A 263 -11.49 18.15 -2.21
CA HIS A 263 -12.20 17.24 -1.34
C HIS A 263 -11.92 15.76 -1.69
N HIS A 264 -12.11 15.38 -2.93
CA HIS A 264 -11.94 14.01 -3.40
C HIS A 264 -10.47 13.58 -3.45
N PHE A 265 -9.57 14.51 -3.80
CA PHE A 265 -8.13 14.30 -3.75
C PHE A 265 -7.68 13.88 -2.34
N ASN A 266 -8.06 14.65 -1.32
CA ASN A 266 -7.65 14.37 0.06
C ASN A 266 -8.27 13.08 0.60
N ILE A 267 -9.53 12.78 0.26
CA ILE A 267 -10.17 11.50 0.62
C ILE A 267 -9.41 10.33 -0.03
N ALA A 268 -9.08 10.42 -1.30
CA ALA A 268 -8.34 9.37 -2.00
C ALA A 268 -6.98 9.08 -1.34
N HIS A 269 -6.22 10.12 -1.00
CA HIS A 269 -4.93 9.97 -0.32
C HIS A 269 -5.07 9.40 1.09
N PHE A 270 -6.12 9.79 1.82
CA PHE A 270 -6.43 9.20 3.12
C PHE A 270 -6.77 7.71 3.01
N LEU A 271 -7.65 7.34 2.08
CA LEU A 271 -8.06 5.95 1.88
C LEU A 271 -6.92 5.07 1.36
N LYS A 272 -5.97 5.63 0.60
CA LYS A 272 -4.77 4.93 0.16
C LYS A 272 -3.94 4.39 1.33
N ILE A 273 -3.92 5.07 2.47
CA ILE A 273 -3.26 4.55 3.68
C ILE A 273 -3.86 3.19 4.06
N PHE A 274 -5.19 3.06 4.01
CA PHE A 274 -5.87 1.81 4.35
C PHE A 274 -5.63 0.72 3.32
N ALA A 275 -5.43 1.07 2.05
CA ALA A 275 -5.02 0.11 1.03
C ALA A 275 -3.69 -0.59 1.37
N TYR A 276 -2.77 0.08 2.07
CA TYR A 276 -1.53 -0.51 2.59
C TYR A 276 -1.67 -1.10 4.00
N VAL A 277 -2.49 -0.51 4.87
CA VAL A 277 -2.69 -0.98 6.27
C VAL A 277 -3.46 -2.31 6.30
N VAL A 278 -4.41 -2.54 5.41
CA VAL A 278 -5.19 -3.79 5.37
C VAL A 278 -4.29 -5.01 5.12
N PRO A 279 -3.40 -5.04 4.12
CA PRO A 279 -2.42 -6.11 3.96
C PRO A 279 -1.48 -6.26 5.16
N PHE A 280 -1.05 -5.15 5.76
CA PHE A 280 -0.23 -5.17 6.98
C PHE A 280 -0.94 -5.90 8.12
N CYS A 281 -2.20 -5.56 8.40
CA CYS A 281 -2.99 -6.22 9.45
C CYS A 281 -3.16 -7.72 9.16
N GLY A 282 -3.44 -8.09 7.91
CA GLY A 282 -3.57 -9.49 7.51
C GLY A 282 -2.28 -10.27 7.72
N LEU A 283 -1.16 -9.68 7.33
CA LEU A 283 0.16 -10.29 7.51
C LEU A 283 0.55 -10.38 8.99
N LEU A 284 0.19 -9.37 9.80
CA LEU A 284 0.45 -9.40 11.25
C LEU A 284 -0.30 -10.55 11.93
N VAL A 285 -1.56 -10.76 11.57
CA VAL A 285 -2.35 -11.88 12.08
C VAL A 285 -1.75 -13.22 11.64
N ASP A 286 -1.37 -13.34 10.37
CA ASP A 286 -0.74 -14.54 9.82
C ASP A 286 0.61 -14.83 10.50
N TYR A 287 1.40 -13.79 10.76
CA TYR A 287 2.65 -13.88 11.52
C TYR A 287 2.43 -14.41 12.94
N ILE A 288 1.43 -13.89 13.66
CA ILE A 288 1.11 -14.33 15.01
C ILE A 288 0.67 -15.80 15.02
N HIS A 289 -0.13 -16.23 14.04
CA HIS A 289 -0.54 -17.64 13.91
C HIS A 289 0.67 -18.54 13.68
N THR A 290 1.52 -18.20 12.72
CA THR A 290 2.75 -18.95 12.41
C THR A 290 3.69 -19.02 13.63
N TYR A 291 3.83 -17.93 14.37
CA TYR A 291 4.65 -17.90 15.58
C TYR A 291 4.13 -18.89 16.63
N LYS A 292 2.83 -18.87 16.93
CA LYS A 292 2.20 -19.78 17.88
C LYS A 292 2.30 -21.25 17.48
N GLU A 293 2.12 -21.54 16.18
CA GLU A 293 2.30 -22.90 15.65
C GLU A 293 3.73 -23.40 15.86
N LYS A 294 4.73 -22.55 15.60
CA LYS A 294 6.14 -22.89 15.82
C LYS A 294 6.49 -23.06 17.28
N GLU A 295 5.95 -22.25 18.17
CA GLU A 295 6.13 -22.39 19.61
C GLU A 295 5.57 -23.73 20.12
N ASN A 296 4.36 -24.09 19.69
CA ASN A 296 3.74 -25.38 20.02
C ASN A 296 4.55 -26.56 19.47
N GLU A 297 5.04 -26.48 18.22
CA GLU A 297 5.90 -27.53 17.62
C GLU A 297 7.18 -27.75 18.43
N VAL A 298 7.82 -26.68 18.91
CA VAL A 298 9.02 -26.76 19.76
C VAL A 298 8.70 -27.42 21.11
N ASP A 299 7.58 -27.09 21.72
CA ASP A 299 7.19 -27.66 23.01
C ASP A 299 6.83 -29.15 22.91
N GLU A 300 6.12 -29.54 21.83
CA GLU A 300 5.84 -30.96 21.55
C GLU A 300 7.14 -31.74 21.32
N ARG A 301 8.09 -31.19 20.58
CA ARG A 301 9.38 -31.79 20.34
C ARG A 301 10.18 -32.01 21.64
N LYS A 302 10.22 -30.99 22.52
CA LYS A 302 10.86 -31.12 23.85
C LYS A 302 10.23 -32.23 24.71
N LYS A 303 8.88 -32.31 24.71
CA LYS A 303 8.16 -33.39 25.44
C LYS A 303 8.52 -34.78 24.90
N ALA A 304 8.59 -34.91 23.56
CA ALA A 304 8.97 -36.15 22.91
C ALA A 304 10.43 -36.56 23.21
N GLU A 305 11.37 -35.59 23.23
CA GLU A 305 12.77 -35.82 23.60
C GLU A 305 12.91 -36.31 25.05
N VAL A 306 12.20 -35.68 25.99
CA VAL A 306 12.21 -36.12 27.41
C VAL A 306 11.63 -37.53 27.56
N ALA A 307 10.54 -37.85 26.86
CA ALA A 307 9.96 -39.18 26.88
C ALA A 307 10.93 -40.23 26.30
N LEU A 308 11.58 -39.91 25.18
CA LEU A 308 12.59 -40.80 24.59
C LEU A 308 13.78 -41.07 25.52
N GLN A 309 14.26 -40.04 26.23
CA GLN A 309 15.33 -40.20 27.22
C GLN A 309 14.91 -41.13 28.35
N ARG A 310 13.69 -40.98 28.89
CA ARG A 310 13.16 -41.88 29.93
C ARG A 310 13.11 -43.33 29.46
N TYR A 311 12.55 -43.58 28.29
CA TYR A 311 12.51 -44.93 27.71
C TYR A 311 13.92 -45.53 27.50
N THR A 312 14.87 -44.72 27.07
CA THR A 312 16.26 -45.16 26.87
C THR A 312 16.92 -45.52 28.22
N GLU A 313 16.65 -44.77 29.29
CA GLU A 313 17.16 -45.08 30.64
C GLU A 313 16.51 -46.33 31.22
N GLU A 314 15.20 -46.51 31.02
CA GLU A 314 14.49 -47.73 31.46
C GLU A 314 15.02 -48.97 30.74
N LEU A 315 15.25 -48.92 29.46
CA LEU A 315 15.87 -50.00 28.69
C LEU A 315 17.28 -50.33 29.16
N LYS A 316 18.09 -49.32 29.49
CA LYS A 316 19.45 -49.54 30.06
C LYS A 316 19.43 -50.18 31.42
N ARG A 317 18.37 -49.99 32.23
CA ARG A 317 18.21 -50.58 33.55
C ARG A 317 17.66 -52.02 33.50
N SER A 318 16.97 -52.37 32.43
CA SER A 318 16.38 -53.71 32.23
C SER A 318 17.32 -54.71 31.57
N ASN A 319 18.39 -54.27 30.96
CA ASN A 319 19.51 -55.11 30.44
C ASN A 319 20.66 -55.15 31.45
#